data_d44204a68da5a41cda419f0d020b3efb
#
_entry.id   d44204a68da5a41cda419f0d020b3efb
#
_cell.length_a   1.000
_cell.length_b   1.000
_cell.length_c   1.000
_cell.angle_alpha   90.00
_cell.angle_beta   90.00
_cell.angle_gamma   90.00
#
_symmetry.space_group_name_H-M   'P 1'
#
loop_
_entity.id
_entity.type
_entity.pdbx_description
1 polymer ?
#
loop_
_entity_poly.entity_id
_entity_poly.type
_entity_poly.pdbx_seq_one_letter_code
_entity_poly.pdbx_strand_id
1 'polypeptide(L)'
;MDEVKQGPLPAVPPRAPGPRERSDIMEEASTVRERTQEIERATLAPWAMLSQNSAGRDVPELECPIRTLYQRDRDRIIHCNAYRRLMHKTQVFLFPQGDHYRTRLTHTLEVSQIARTIARGLR
;
A
#
# COMPACT_ATOMS: atom_id res chain seq x y z
N MET A 1 -28.76 -60.53 27.01
CA MET A 1 -29.30 -59.63 25.96
C MET A 1 -28.96 -58.23 26.41
N ASP A 2 -27.76 -57.77 26.06
CA ASP A 2 -27.25 -56.43 26.43
C ASP A 2 -27.60 -55.42 25.35
N GLU A 3 -28.44 -54.48 25.74
CA GLU A 3 -28.91 -53.38 24.90
C GLU A 3 -27.81 -52.30 24.85
N VAL A 4 -27.06 -52.25 23.73
CA VAL A 4 -26.05 -51.23 23.50
C VAL A 4 -26.73 -49.86 23.31
N LYS A 5 -26.70 -49.02 24.34
CA LYS A 5 -27.11 -47.63 24.25
C LYS A 5 -26.17 -46.87 23.34
N GLN A 6 -26.61 -46.55 22.12
CA GLN A 6 -25.94 -45.60 21.21
C GLN A 6 -26.00 -44.20 21.83
N GLY A 7 -24.84 -43.66 22.21
CA GLY A 7 -24.70 -42.27 22.61
C GLY A 7 -25.00 -41.30 21.45
N PRO A 8 -25.32 -40.01 21.74
CA PRO A 8 -25.62 -39.03 20.71
C PRO A 8 -24.44 -38.81 19.76
N LEU A 9 -24.77 -38.75 18.45
CA LEU A 9 -23.77 -38.51 17.39
C LEU A 9 -23.05 -37.17 17.66
N PRO A 10 -21.73 -37.07 17.40
CA PRO A 10 -20.98 -35.85 17.55
C PRO A 10 -21.53 -34.76 16.62
N ALA A 11 -21.65 -33.55 17.13
CA ALA A 11 -22.14 -32.39 16.38
C ALA A 11 -21.26 -32.16 15.12
N VAL A 12 -21.90 -32.04 13.98
CA VAL A 12 -21.22 -31.72 12.72
C VAL A 12 -20.56 -30.35 12.86
N PRO A 13 -19.23 -30.22 12.60
CA PRO A 13 -18.56 -28.93 12.67
C PRO A 13 -19.18 -27.93 11.67
N PRO A 14 -19.19 -26.63 12.00
CA PRO A 14 -19.74 -25.62 11.11
C PRO A 14 -19.02 -25.66 9.75
N ARG A 15 -19.81 -25.64 8.68
CA ARG A 15 -19.32 -25.65 7.30
C ARG A 15 -18.40 -24.46 7.07
N ALA A 16 -17.22 -24.68 6.50
CA ALA A 16 -16.33 -23.61 6.10
C ALA A 16 -17.06 -22.59 5.20
N PRO A 17 -16.80 -21.28 5.36
CA PRO A 17 -17.42 -20.28 4.51
C PRO A 17 -17.09 -20.55 3.04
N GLY A 18 -18.10 -20.44 2.18
CA GLY A 18 -17.97 -20.62 0.74
C GLY A 18 -17.05 -19.57 0.11
N PRO A 19 -16.70 -19.71 -1.19
CA PRO A 19 -15.92 -18.69 -1.89
C PRO A 19 -16.67 -17.36 -1.85
N ARG A 20 -15.96 -16.29 -1.41
CA ARG A 20 -16.53 -14.94 -1.33
C ARG A 20 -16.85 -14.42 -2.73
N GLU A 21 -17.98 -13.78 -2.88
CA GLU A 21 -18.34 -13.12 -4.13
C GLU A 21 -17.46 -11.90 -4.39
N ARG A 22 -17.33 -11.51 -5.68
CA ARG A 22 -16.52 -10.35 -6.07
C ARG A 22 -17.02 -9.04 -5.46
N SER A 23 -18.33 -8.93 -5.24
CA SER A 23 -19.00 -7.83 -4.53
C SER A 23 -18.50 -7.69 -3.08
N ASP A 24 -18.42 -8.82 -2.35
CA ASP A 24 -18.00 -8.85 -0.95
C ASP A 24 -16.54 -8.42 -0.80
N ILE A 25 -15.68 -8.87 -1.72
CA ILE A 25 -14.27 -8.48 -1.77
C ILE A 25 -14.12 -6.98 -2.05
N MET A 26 -14.96 -6.43 -2.92
CA MET A 26 -14.92 -5.00 -3.25
C MET A 26 -15.40 -4.13 -2.11
N GLU A 27 -16.40 -4.56 -1.35
CA GLU A 27 -16.90 -3.86 -0.15
C GLU A 27 -15.86 -3.89 0.97
N GLU A 28 -15.25 -5.04 1.24
CA GLU A 28 -14.17 -5.18 2.21
C GLU A 28 -12.92 -4.36 1.80
N ALA A 29 -12.64 -4.27 0.49
CA ALA A 29 -11.55 -3.46 -0.03
C ALA A 29 -11.81 -1.94 0.08
N SER A 30 -13.06 -1.49 -0.01
CA SER A 30 -13.43 -0.10 0.27
C SER A 30 -13.10 0.28 1.71
N THR A 31 -13.39 -0.60 2.66
CA THR A 31 -13.06 -0.41 4.08
C THR A 31 -11.55 -0.35 4.34
N VAL A 32 -10.69 -0.96 3.53
CA VAL A 32 -9.23 -0.88 3.69
C VAL A 32 -8.71 0.54 3.44
N ARG A 33 -9.18 1.21 2.38
CA ARG A 33 -8.83 2.62 2.14
C ARG A 33 -9.31 3.53 3.26
N GLU A 34 -10.56 3.40 3.66
CA GLU A 34 -11.18 4.19 4.73
C GLU A 34 -10.44 4.00 6.06
N ARG A 35 -10.12 2.77 6.42
CA ARG A 35 -9.32 2.48 7.61
C ARG A 35 -7.94 3.14 7.54
N THR A 36 -7.29 3.15 6.38
CA THR A 36 -6.00 3.83 6.20
C THR A 36 -6.14 5.34 6.41
N GLN A 37 -7.20 5.95 5.89
CA GLN A 37 -7.49 7.37 6.07
C GLN A 37 -7.83 7.72 7.53
N GLU A 38 -8.50 6.83 8.25
CA GLU A 38 -8.74 6.97 9.69
C GLU A 38 -7.42 6.94 10.49
N ILE A 39 -6.53 6.03 10.15
CA ILE A 39 -5.18 5.97 10.75
C ILE A 39 -4.40 7.26 10.46
N GLU A 40 -4.46 7.78 9.23
CA GLU A 40 -3.84 9.07 8.90
C GLU A 40 -4.38 10.19 9.80
N ARG A 41 -5.70 10.29 9.98
CA ARG A 41 -6.32 11.30 10.86
C ARG A 41 -5.92 11.16 12.33
N ALA A 42 -5.76 9.93 12.80
CA ALA A 42 -5.43 9.66 14.20
C ALA A 42 -3.95 9.84 14.54
N THR A 43 -3.07 9.67 13.54
CA THR A 43 -1.61 9.59 13.79
C THR A 43 -0.81 10.76 13.24
N LEU A 44 -1.34 11.50 12.26
CA LEU A 44 -0.61 12.60 11.64
C LEU A 44 -0.88 13.92 12.38
N ALA A 45 0.12 14.80 12.33
CA ALA A 45 0.02 16.15 12.89
C ALA A 45 -1.13 16.97 12.27
N PRO A 46 -1.70 17.95 12.99
CA PRO A 46 -2.83 18.75 12.49
C PRO A 46 -2.55 19.53 11.19
N TRP A 47 -1.28 19.82 10.93
CA TRP A 47 -0.82 20.51 9.71
C TRP A 47 -0.47 19.55 8.55
N ALA A 48 -0.55 18.24 8.77
CA ALA A 48 -0.25 17.26 7.73
C ALA A 48 -1.35 17.22 6.68
N MET A 49 -0.96 17.11 5.42
CA MET A 49 -1.91 16.91 4.33
C MET A 49 -2.41 15.46 4.33
N LEU A 50 -3.66 15.28 4.70
CA LEU A 50 -4.31 13.96 4.67
C LEU A 50 -4.63 13.56 3.23
N SER A 51 -4.56 12.26 2.94
CA SER A 51 -4.85 11.75 1.59
C SER A 51 -6.28 12.04 1.11
N GLN A 52 -7.24 12.10 2.02
CA GLN A 52 -8.63 12.46 1.72
C GLN A 52 -8.81 13.94 1.34
N ASN A 53 -7.91 14.83 1.78
CA ASN A 53 -7.97 16.27 1.52
C ASN A 53 -7.15 16.67 0.27
N SER A 54 -6.70 15.70 -0.51
CA SER A 54 -6.00 15.98 -1.77
C SER A 54 -6.89 16.77 -2.71
N ALA A 55 -6.31 17.75 -3.41
CA ALA A 55 -6.99 18.53 -4.45
C ALA A 55 -7.49 17.66 -5.63
N GLY A 56 -7.12 16.38 -5.66
CA GLY A 56 -7.50 15.46 -6.72
C GLY A 56 -6.60 15.55 -7.94
N ARG A 57 -7.17 15.35 -9.10
CA ARG A 57 -6.48 15.30 -10.39
C ARG A 57 -7.21 16.14 -11.42
N ASP A 58 -6.48 16.70 -12.38
CA ASP A 58 -7.06 17.44 -13.51
C ASP A 58 -8.03 16.59 -14.33
N VAL A 59 -7.71 15.29 -14.47
CA VAL A 59 -8.62 14.33 -15.11
C VAL A 59 -9.20 13.43 -14.02
N PRO A 60 -10.52 13.45 -13.81
CA PRO A 60 -11.19 12.61 -12.83
C PRO A 60 -10.95 11.13 -13.10
N GLU A 61 -10.66 10.37 -12.06
CA GLU A 61 -10.47 8.93 -12.11
C GLU A 61 -11.27 8.24 -11.01
N LEU A 62 -11.68 7.01 -11.29
CA LEU A 62 -12.29 6.16 -10.27
C LEU A 62 -11.31 5.93 -9.12
N GLU A 63 -11.80 6.13 -7.92
CA GLU A 63 -11.01 5.88 -6.72
C GLU A 63 -10.69 4.40 -6.55
N CYS A 64 -9.50 4.11 -6.05
CA CYS A 64 -9.12 2.75 -5.71
C CYS A 64 -9.73 2.36 -4.35
N PRO A 65 -10.44 1.24 -4.23
CA PRO A 65 -11.05 0.85 -2.96
C PRO A 65 -10.02 0.42 -1.89
N ILE A 66 -8.79 0.13 -2.28
CA ILE A 66 -7.74 -0.37 -1.37
C ILE A 66 -6.72 0.71 -1.05
N ARG A 67 -6.28 1.51 -2.05
CA ARG A 67 -5.15 2.43 -1.94
C ARG A 67 -5.62 3.88 -1.87
N THR A 68 -4.99 4.68 -1.01
CA THR A 68 -5.17 6.14 -1.02
C THR A 68 -4.61 6.77 -2.29
N LEU A 69 -4.96 8.04 -2.56
CA LEU A 69 -4.47 8.77 -3.74
C LEU A 69 -2.94 8.82 -3.79
N TYR A 70 -2.29 9.14 -2.67
CA TYR A 70 -0.83 9.22 -2.60
C TYR A 70 -0.14 7.87 -2.79
N GLN A 71 -0.74 6.77 -2.33
CA GLN A 71 -0.23 5.43 -2.60
C GLN A 71 -0.30 5.11 -4.10
N ARG A 72 -1.40 5.44 -4.77
CA ARG A 72 -1.53 5.26 -6.23
C ARG A 72 -0.51 6.08 -7.02
N ASP A 73 -0.28 7.32 -6.60
CA ASP A 73 0.68 8.19 -7.29
C ASP A 73 2.11 7.70 -7.13
N ARG A 74 2.47 7.28 -5.93
CA ARG A 74 3.78 6.64 -5.69
C ARG A 74 3.97 5.42 -6.59
N ASP A 75 2.98 4.55 -6.66
CA ASP A 75 3.06 3.34 -7.49
C ASP A 75 3.21 3.70 -8.98
N ARG A 76 2.46 4.70 -9.47
CA ARG A 76 2.59 5.19 -10.84
C ARG A 76 3.97 5.75 -11.16
N ILE A 77 4.53 6.55 -10.25
CA ILE A 77 5.88 7.09 -10.42
C ILE A 77 6.89 5.94 -10.55
N ILE A 78 6.85 4.96 -9.63
CA ILE A 78 7.80 3.84 -9.63
C ILE A 78 7.67 3.00 -10.91
N HIS A 79 6.46 2.83 -11.43
CA HIS A 79 6.22 2.02 -12.62
C HIS A 79 6.39 2.77 -13.94
N CYS A 80 6.54 4.09 -13.95
CA CYS A 80 6.66 4.85 -15.19
C CYS A 80 8.04 4.67 -15.86
N ASN A 81 8.05 4.79 -17.18
CA ASN A 81 9.29 4.65 -17.96
C ASN A 81 10.33 5.74 -17.64
N ALA A 82 9.87 6.94 -17.29
CA ALA A 82 10.75 8.04 -16.91
C ALA A 82 11.56 7.71 -15.65
N TYR A 83 10.93 7.12 -14.65
CA TYR A 83 11.60 6.66 -13.43
C TYR A 83 12.62 5.56 -13.70
N ARG A 84 12.27 4.57 -14.54
CA ARG A 84 13.19 3.50 -14.92
C ARG A 84 14.44 4.00 -15.67
N ARG A 85 14.28 5.06 -16.50
CA ARG A 85 15.42 5.68 -17.20
C ARG A 85 16.45 6.29 -16.27
N LEU A 86 16.10 6.62 -15.02
CA LEU A 86 17.05 7.14 -14.03
C LEU A 86 18.14 6.12 -13.68
N MET A 87 17.88 4.83 -13.88
CA MET A 87 18.87 3.76 -13.65
C MET A 87 20.10 3.87 -14.59
N HIS A 88 19.89 4.40 -15.80
CA HIS A 88 20.95 4.55 -16.80
C HIS A 88 21.64 5.92 -16.76
N LYS A 89 21.30 6.78 -15.78
CA LYS A 89 21.89 8.11 -15.61
C LYS A 89 22.75 8.13 -14.35
N THR A 90 24.05 8.42 -14.52
CA THR A 90 24.96 8.67 -13.42
C THR A 90 24.70 10.04 -12.79
N GLN A 91 25.00 10.20 -11.51
CA GLN A 91 24.62 11.41 -10.83
C GLN A 91 25.61 12.57 -11.00
N VAL A 92 26.91 12.39 -11.09
CA VAL A 92 27.87 13.51 -11.14
C VAL A 92 29.18 13.19 -11.87
N PHE A 93 29.65 11.97 -11.94
CA PHE A 93 30.99 11.65 -12.48
C PHE A 93 30.96 10.58 -13.54
N LEU A 94 31.69 10.84 -14.62
CA LEU A 94 31.78 9.97 -15.78
C LEU A 94 32.62 8.70 -15.55
N PHE A 95 33.35 8.59 -14.45
CA PHE A 95 34.14 7.38 -14.13
C PHE A 95 34.50 7.28 -12.64
N PRO A 96 34.11 6.20 -11.96
CA PRO A 96 35.09 5.37 -11.28
C PRO A 96 35.02 3.92 -11.74
N GLN A 97 36.19 3.34 -11.98
CA GLN A 97 36.32 1.90 -12.09
C GLN A 97 36.00 1.27 -10.72
N GLY A 98 34.82 0.70 -10.61
CA GLY A 98 34.38 0.04 -9.38
C GLY A 98 32.89 -0.25 -9.38
N ASP A 99 32.50 -1.29 -8.68
CA ASP A 99 31.18 -1.92 -8.66
C ASP A 99 30.07 -1.08 -7.96
N HIS A 100 30.38 0.15 -7.50
CA HIS A 100 29.49 1.00 -6.70
C HIS A 100 29.01 2.25 -7.44
N TYR A 101 28.31 2.07 -8.55
CA TYR A 101 27.74 3.21 -9.28
C TYR A 101 26.51 3.77 -8.57
N ARG A 102 26.61 5.04 -8.12
CA ARG A 102 25.44 5.78 -7.67
C ARG A 102 24.69 6.34 -8.88
N THR A 103 23.58 5.68 -9.24
CA THR A 103 22.70 6.17 -10.30
C THR A 103 21.75 7.25 -9.75
N ARG A 104 21.11 8.03 -10.63
CA ARG A 104 20.05 8.95 -10.22
C ARG A 104 18.88 8.22 -9.56
N LEU A 105 18.61 6.97 -9.95
CA LEU A 105 17.60 6.15 -9.34
C LEU A 105 17.92 5.83 -7.89
N THR A 106 19.13 5.33 -7.60
CA THR A 106 19.55 5.01 -6.23
C THR A 106 19.55 6.25 -5.33
N HIS A 107 20.05 7.37 -5.85
CA HIS A 107 20.00 8.63 -5.11
C HIS A 107 18.56 9.09 -4.80
N THR A 108 17.65 9.01 -5.77
CA THR A 108 16.24 9.36 -5.57
C THR A 108 15.60 8.49 -4.48
N LEU A 109 15.91 7.20 -4.44
CA LEU A 109 15.45 6.30 -3.40
C LEU A 109 16.01 6.67 -2.02
N GLU A 110 17.31 6.97 -1.92
CA GLU A 110 17.95 7.40 -0.67
C GLU A 110 17.31 8.70 -0.14
N VAL A 111 17.15 9.71 -0.99
CA VAL A 111 16.48 10.97 -0.63
C VAL A 111 15.05 10.72 -0.16
N SER A 112 14.31 9.86 -0.85
CA SER A 112 12.96 9.48 -0.47
C SER A 112 12.90 8.84 0.93
N GLN A 113 13.86 7.97 1.28
CA GLN A 113 13.91 7.34 2.60
C GLN A 113 14.25 8.35 3.71
N ILE A 114 15.19 9.25 3.46
CA ILE A 114 15.55 10.32 4.41
C ILE A 114 14.35 11.25 4.64
N ALA A 115 13.69 11.69 3.56
CA ALA A 115 12.52 12.54 3.65
C ALA A 115 11.39 11.89 4.47
N ARG A 116 11.14 10.60 4.26
CA ARG A 116 10.14 9.85 5.04
C ARG A 116 10.51 9.74 6.52
N THR A 117 11.79 9.59 6.83
CA THR A 117 12.27 9.53 8.21
C THR A 117 12.07 10.88 8.91
N ILE A 118 12.40 11.99 8.24
CA ILE A 118 12.16 13.35 8.75
C ILE A 118 10.66 13.58 8.96
N ALA A 119 9.83 13.27 7.96
CA ALA A 119 8.39 13.42 8.07
C ALA A 119 7.78 12.63 9.23
N ARG A 120 8.30 11.43 9.53
CA ARG A 120 7.88 10.65 10.70
C ARG A 120 8.30 11.29 12.03
N GLY A 121 9.43 11.97 12.07
CA GLY A 121 9.88 12.71 13.26
C GLY A 121 9.07 13.97 13.56
N LEU A 122 8.32 14.48 12.56
CA LEU A 122 7.48 15.68 12.68
C LEU A 122 6.02 15.38 13.03
N ARG A 123 5.70 14.14 13.34
CA ARG A 123 4.34 13.70 13.73
C ARG A 123 3.89 14.32 15.02
#